data_b1dc1d75c20074ec2cc19151723005ca
#
_entry.id   b1dc1d75c20074ec2cc19151723005ca
#
_cell.length_a   1.000
_cell.length_b   1.000
_cell.length_c   1.000
_cell.angle_alpha   90.00
_cell.angle_beta   90.00
_cell.angle_gamma   90.00
#
_symmetry.space_group_name_H-M   'P 1'
#
loop_
_entity.id
_entity.type
_entity.pdbx_description
1 polymer ?
#
loop_
_entity_poly.entity_id
_entity_poly.type
_entity_poly.pdbx_seq_one_letter_code
_entity_poly.pdbx_strand_id
1 'polypeptide(L)'
;MSVTVDDDLWSAIGDPTRRRLLDLLLSEGRGTATSLSEGLPVTRQAVAKHLGVLDQAGLVHGTTEGREKLYRVDQAQLARAVGQLMEVGTAWDGRLGRIRRIAERIQRQADGASDPRAGGDPAP
;
A
#
# COMPACT_ATOMS: atom_id res chain seq x y z
N MET A 1 4.10 -18.52 -13.19
CA MET A 1 4.76 -18.30 -11.90
C MET A 1 3.85 -17.45 -11.04
N SER A 2 3.65 -17.85 -9.81
CA SER A 2 2.79 -17.04 -8.94
C SER A 2 3.62 -15.94 -8.30
N VAL A 3 3.02 -14.80 -8.16
CA VAL A 3 3.63 -13.66 -7.51
C VAL A 3 3.19 -13.70 -6.05
N THR A 4 4.16 -13.76 -5.15
CA THR A 4 3.86 -13.79 -3.73
C THR A 4 4.56 -12.62 -3.06
N VAL A 5 3.89 -12.04 -2.10
CA VAL A 5 4.42 -11.01 -1.23
C VAL A 5 4.34 -11.56 0.18
N ASP A 6 5.43 -11.38 0.92
CA ASP A 6 5.53 -11.81 2.29
C ASP A 6 4.42 -11.20 3.14
N ASP A 7 3.82 -12.00 4.00
CA ASP A 7 2.76 -11.54 4.90
C ASP A 7 3.21 -10.42 5.83
N ASP A 8 4.45 -10.47 6.30
CA ASP A 8 5.00 -9.41 7.13
C ASP A 8 5.08 -8.10 6.35
N LEU A 9 5.42 -8.18 5.07
CA LEU A 9 5.47 -7.02 4.21
C LEU A 9 4.07 -6.44 3.99
N TRP A 10 3.09 -7.29 3.70
CA TRP A 10 1.70 -6.84 3.55
C TRP A 10 1.20 -6.17 4.83
N SER A 11 1.46 -6.78 5.97
CA SER A 11 1.08 -6.22 7.26
C SER A 11 1.74 -4.87 7.49
N ALA A 12 3.04 -4.78 7.19
CA ALA A 12 3.80 -3.56 7.42
C ALA A 12 3.28 -2.38 6.58
N ILE A 13 3.01 -2.60 5.31
CA ILE A 13 2.58 -1.52 4.41
C ILE A 13 1.07 -1.35 4.37
N GLY A 14 0.31 -2.25 4.99
CA GLY A 14 -1.14 -2.19 5.02
C GLY A 14 -1.69 -1.10 5.94
N ASP A 15 -0.89 -0.59 6.83
CA ASP A 15 -1.32 0.41 7.81
C ASP A 15 -0.96 1.82 7.33
N PRO A 16 -1.92 2.74 7.27
CA PRO A 16 -1.63 4.11 6.79
C PRO A 16 -0.60 4.84 7.65
N THR A 17 -0.58 4.62 8.95
CA THR A 17 0.40 5.26 9.84
C THR A 17 1.81 4.78 9.53
N ARG A 18 1.97 3.48 9.27
CA ARG A 18 3.28 2.94 8.90
C ARG A 18 3.75 3.48 7.56
N ARG A 19 2.85 3.68 6.59
CA ARG A 19 3.23 4.31 5.32
C ARG A 19 3.68 5.75 5.52
N ARG A 20 3.04 6.49 6.42
CA ARG A 20 3.44 7.86 6.76
C ARG A 20 4.80 7.89 7.44
N LEU A 21 5.07 6.90 8.30
CA LEU A 21 6.39 6.78 8.93
C LEU A 21 7.48 6.53 7.90
N LEU A 22 7.24 5.65 6.95
CA LEU A 22 8.20 5.42 5.85
C LEU A 22 8.44 6.71 5.06
N ASP A 23 7.38 7.43 4.77
CA ASP A 23 7.48 8.68 4.02
C ASP A 23 8.30 9.72 4.79
N LEU A 24 8.06 9.88 6.08
CA LEU A 24 8.84 10.78 6.91
C LEU A 24 10.32 10.37 6.98
N LEU A 25 10.58 9.09 7.15
CA LEU A 25 11.96 8.59 7.21
C LEU A 25 12.68 8.79 5.88
N LEU A 26 12.01 8.59 4.77
CA LEU A 26 12.59 8.83 3.45
C LEU A 26 12.87 10.31 3.25
N SER A 27 11.96 11.16 3.68
CA SER A 27 12.06 12.60 3.54
C SER A 27 13.18 13.17 4.41
N GLU A 28 13.30 12.71 5.66
CA GLU A 28 14.27 13.23 6.61
C GLU A 28 15.57 12.46 6.66
N GLY A 29 15.59 11.25 6.11
CA GLY A 29 16.77 10.39 6.09
C GLY A 29 16.89 9.50 7.32
N ARG A 30 16.43 9.95 8.46
CA ARG A 30 16.47 9.19 9.73
C ARG A 30 15.51 9.80 10.74
N GLY A 31 15.21 9.06 11.78
CA GLY A 31 14.36 9.58 12.84
C GLY A 31 14.29 8.66 14.04
N THR A 32 13.93 9.25 15.19
CA THR A 32 13.68 8.51 16.42
C THR A 32 12.17 8.39 16.61
N ALA A 33 11.75 7.52 17.52
CA ALA A 33 10.32 7.41 17.85
C ALA A 33 9.76 8.76 18.30
N THR A 34 10.55 9.52 19.06
CA THR A 34 10.14 10.85 19.52
C THR A 34 10.01 11.85 18.38
N SER A 35 11.03 11.95 17.53
CA SER A 35 10.99 12.92 16.43
C SER A 35 9.89 12.61 15.45
N LEU A 36 9.66 11.33 15.18
CA LEU A 36 8.63 10.91 14.24
C LEU A 36 7.23 11.13 14.81
N SER A 37 7.05 10.98 16.12
CA SER A 37 5.75 11.21 16.75
C SER A 37 5.33 12.68 16.68
N GLU A 38 6.29 13.59 16.58
CA GLU A 38 5.99 15.01 16.47
C GLU A 38 5.33 15.35 15.12
N GLY A 39 5.56 14.54 14.11
CA GLY A 39 4.97 14.76 12.78
C GLY A 39 3.68 13.98 12.54
N LEU A 40 3.18 13.25 13.53
CA LEU A 40 2.02 12.38 13.36
C LEU A 40 1.07 12.50 14.55
N PRO A 41 -0.23 12.31 14.34
CA PRO A 41 -1.21 12.39 15.45
C PRO A 41 -1.26 11.07 16.22
N VAL A 42 -0.12 10.57 16.65
CA VAL A 42 -0.01 9.31 17.40
C VAL A 42 1.03 9.46 18.49
N THR A 43 0.94 8.63 19.51
CA THR A 43 1.86 8.68 20.63
C THR A 43 3.23 8.12 20.26
N ARG A 44 4.25 8.50 21.01
CA ARG A 44 5.59 7.95 20.85
C ARG A 44 5.60 6.43 20.98
N GLN A 45 4.81 5.89 21.92
CA GLN A 45 4.71 4.44 22.11
C GLN A 45 4.11 3.75 20.89
N ALA A 46 3.09 4.36 20.29
CA ALA A 46 2.50 3.83 19.08
C ALA A 46 3.49 3.86 17.91
N VAL A 47 4.26 4.95 17.79
CA VAL A 47 5.31 5.05 16.78
C VAL A 47 6.35 3.97 16.98
N ALA A 48 6.81 3.75 18.20
CA ALA A 48 7.80 2.71 18.50
C ALA A 48 7.28 1.33 18.09
N LYS A 49 6.00 1.05 18.33
CA LYS A 49 5.39 -0.21 17.96
C LYS A 49 5.33 -0.36 16.44
N HIS A 50 4.94 0.68 15.73
CA HIS A 50 4.91 0.68 14.28
C HIS A 50 6.30 0.49 13.67
N LEU A 51 7.31 1.14 14.24
CA LEU A 51 8.70 0.97 13.81
C LEU A 51 9.17 -0.47 14.01
N GLY A 52 8.74 -1.12 15.09
CA GLY A 52 9.03 -2.53 15.33
C GLY A 52 8.46 -3.43 14.22
N VAL A 53 7.26 -3.15 13.76
CA VAL A 53 6.64 -3.90 12.66
C VAL A 53 7.41 -3.68 11.35
N LEU A 54 7.79 -2.44 11.07
CA LEU A 54 8.58 -2.12 9.87
C LEU A 54 9.96 -2.76 9.91
N ASP A 55 10.58 -2.80 11.10
CA ASP A 55 11.87 -3.45 11.30
C ASP A 55 11.76 -4.96 11.06
N GLN A 56 10.72 -5.58 11.57
CA GLN A 56 10.48 -7.00 11.39
C GLN A 56 10.31 -7.37 9.91
N ALA A 57 9.71 -6.49 9.13
CA ALA A 57 9.58 -6.66 7.69
C ALA A 57 10.86 -6.32 6.93
N GLY A 58 11.89 -5.83 7.61
CA GLY A 58 13.16 -5.48 6.99
C GLY A 58 13.15 -4.14 6.27
N LEU A 59 12.10 -3.34 6.44
CA LEU A 59 11.96 -2.07 5.72
C LEU A 59 12.69 -0.92 6.40
N VAL A 60 12.93 -1.03 7.70
CA VAL A 60 13.71 -0.05 8.45
C VAL A 60 14.69 -0.77 9.35
N HIS A 61 15.75 -0.08 9.74
CA HIS A 61 16.73 -0.59 10.71
C HIS A 61 17.01 0.48 11.74
N GLY A 62 17.06 0.08 13.00
CA GLY A 62 17.38 0.95 14.12
C GLY A 62 18.78 0.73 14.63
N THR A 63 19.47 1.83 14.90
CA THR A 63 20.81 1.81 15.51
C THR A 63 20.73 2.61 16.78
N THR A 64 21.29 2.07 17.86
CA THR A 64 21.32 2.78 19.14
C THR A 64 22.42 3.83 19.11
N GLU A 65 22.06 5.07 19.37
CA GLU A 65 23.01 6.16 19.51
C GLU A 65 22.71 6.87 20.83
N GLY A 66 23.57 6.69 21.82
CA GLY A 66 23.33 7.20 23.16
C GLY A 66 22.12 6.51 23.77
N ARG A 67 21.12 7.30 24.15
CA ARG A 67 19.89 6.77 24.74
C ARG A 67 18.76 6.62 23.72
N GLU A 68 19.04 6.95 22.48
CA GLU A 68 18.03 6.95 21.44
C GLU A 68 18.28 5.83 20.45
N LYS A 69 17.21 5.36 19.85
CA LYS A 69 17.29 4.43 18.74
C LYS A 69 16.93 5.19 17.48
N LEU A 70 17.87 5.25 16.56
CA LEU A 70 17.75 5.99 15.32
C LEU A 70 17.41 5.04 14.19
N TYR A 71 16.33 5.31 13.51
CA TYR A 71 15.82 4.45 12.44
C TYR A 71 16.08 5.05 11.07
N ARG A 72 16.39 4.18 10.12
CA ARG A 72 16.56 4.54 8.70
C ARG A 72 15.85 3.50 7.84
N VAL A 73 15.39 3.92 6.67
CA VAL A 73 14.79 3.01 5.72
C VAL A 73 15.88 2.18 5.05
N ASP A 74 15.64 0.89 4.93
CA ASP A 74 16.45 0.03 4.07
C ASP A 74 15.95 0.22 2.65
N GLN A 75 16.63 1.07 1.89
CA GLN A 75 16.18 1.45 0.56
C GLN A 75 16.20 0.27 -0.41
N ALA A 76 17.16 -0.63 -0.28
CA ALA A 76 17.23 -1.81 -1.13
C ALA A 76 16.05 -2.75 -0.87
N GLN A 77 15.72 -2.97 0.39
CA GLN A 77 14.58 -3.80 0.75
C GLN A 77 13.27 -3.15 0.33
N LEU A 78 13.15 -1.85 0.50
CA LEU A 78 11.97 -1.12 0.05
C LEU A 78 11.81 -1.23 -1.47
N ALA A 79 12.88 -1.09 -2.22
CA ALA A 79 12.84 -1.21 -3.67
C ALA A 79 12.40 -2.62 -4.10
N ARG A 80 12.88 -3.66 -3.43
CA ARG A 80 12.44 -5.02 -3.69
C ARG A 80 10.96 -5.20 -3.38
N ALA A 81 10.50 -4.63 -2.27
CA ALA A 81 9.10 -4.69 -1.87
C ALA A 81 8.21 -3.98 -2.90
N VAL A 82 8.61 -2.80 -3.34
CA VAL A 82 7.89 -2.07 -4.37
C VAL A 82 7.81 -2.89 -5.65
N GLY A 83 8.91 -3.52 -6.04
CA GLY A 83 8.94 -4.38 -7.23
C GLY A 83 7.95 -5.54 -7.11
N GLN A 84 7.91 -6.21 -5.97
CA GLN A 84 6.97 -7.30 -5.71
C GLN A 84 5.52 -6.82 -5.75
N LEU A 85 5.25 -5.66 -5.16
CA LEU A 85 3.91 -5.08 -5.16
C LEU A 85 3.48 -4.69 -6.57
N MET A 86 4.38 -4.17 -7.37
CA MET A 86 4.08 -3.84 -8.76
C MET A 86 3.74 -5.09 -9.56
N GLU A 87 4.44 -6.19 -9.33
CA GLU A 87 4.12 -7.47 -9.97
C GLU A 87 2.74 -7.96 -9.55
N VAL A 88 2.41 -7.88 -8.27
CA VAL A 88 1.08 -8.22 -7.77
C VAL A 88 0.05 -7.30 -8.40
N GLY A 89 0.32 -6.00 -8.45
CA GLY A 89 -0.56 -5.02 -9.08
C GLY A 89 -0.84 -5.33 -10.53
N THR A 90 0.18 -5.69 -11.29
CA THR A 90 0.03 -6.08 -12.70
C THR A 90 -0.86 -7.31 -12.84
N ALA A 91 -0.64 -8.32 -12.00
CA ALA A 91 -1.48 -9.52 -12.00
C ALA A 91 -2.93 -9.18 -11.66
N TRP A 92 -3.13 -8.33 -10.66
CA TRP A 92 -4.47 -7.88 -10.28
C TRP A 92 -5.13 -7.02 -11.35
N ASP A 93 -4.37 -6.16 -12.02
CA ASP A 93 -4.88 -5.36 -13.13
C ASP A 93 -5.41 -6.27 -14.23
N GLY A 94 -4.72 -7.35 -14.53
CA GLY A 94 -5.20 -8.32 -15.51
C GLY A 94 -6.51 -8.98 -15.08
N ARG A 95 -6.63 -9.35 -13.82
CA ARG A 95 -7.84 -9.93 -13.27
C ARG A 95 -8.99 -8.93 -13.25
N LEU A 96 -8.71 -7.71 -12.80
CA LEU A 96 -9.71 -6.64 -12.74
C LEU A 96 -10.17 -6.26 -14.15
N GLY A 97 -9.27 -6.21 -15.11
CA GLY A 97 -9.63 -5.95 -16.49
C GLY A 97 -10.55 -7.00 -17.06
N ARG A 98 -10.32 -8.27 -16.73
CA ARG A 98 -11.18 -9.37 -17.14
C ARG A 98 -12.57 -9.25 -16.51
N ILE A 99 -12.61 -8.97 -15.23
CA ILE A 99 -13.87 -8.77 -14.51
C ILE A 99 -14.64 -7.60 -15.08
N ARG A 100 -13.96 -6.50 -15.37
CA ARG A 100 -14.59 -5.33 -15.97
C ARG A 100 -15.20 -5.66 -17.35
N ARG A 101 -14.48 -6.41 -18.16
CA ARG A 101 -14.99 -6.82 -19.48
C ARG A 101 -16.24 -7.69 -19.35
N ILE A 102 -16.26 -8.58 -18.37
CA ILE A 102 -17.42 -9.43 -18.10
C ILE A 102 -18.60 -8.55 -17.66
N ALA A 103 -18.36 -7.63 -16.74
CA ALA A 103 -19.40 -6.73 -16.25
C ALA A 103 -19.97 -5.85 -17.38
N GLU A 104 -19.11 -5.35 -18.24
CA GLU A 104 -19.54 -4.55 -19.38
C GLU A 104 -20.39 -5.37 -20.37
N ARG A 105 -20.03 -6.63 -20.57
CA ARG A 105 -20.81 -7.52 -21.44
C ARG A 105 -22.18 -7.77 -20.85
N ILE A 106 -22.26 -8.04 -19.56
CA ILE A 106 -23.52 -8.25 -18.85
C ILE A 106 -24.39 -7.00 -18.94
N GLN A 107 -23.78 -5.84 -18.75
CA GLN A 107 -24.50 -4.57 -18.83
C GLN A 107 -25.07 -4.34 -20.23
N ARG A 108 -24.29 -4.61 -21.26
CA ARG A 108 -24.78 -4.48 -22.65
C ARG A 108 -25.95 -5.42 -22.95
N GLN A 109 -25.87 -6.64 -22.44
CA GLN A 109 -26.95 -7.60 -22.61
C GLN A 109 -28.21 -7.16 -21.86
N ALA A 110 -28.06 -6.65 -20.66
CA ALA A 110 -29.17 -6.16 -19.86
C ALA A 110 -29.82 -4.94 -20.56
N ASP A 111 -29.01 -4.03 -21.03
CA ASP A 111 -29.52 -2.84 -21.73
C ASP A 111 -30.26 -3.23 -23.00
N GLY A 112 -29.71 -4.14 -23.76
CA GLY A 112 -30.36 -4.61 -24.98
C GLY A 112 -31.66 -5.36 -24.74
N ALA A 113 -31.72 -6.09 -23.61
CA ALA A 113 -32.91 -6.86 -23.31
C ALA A 113 -33.99 -6.03 -22.63
N SER A 114 -33.60 -5.03 -21.90
CA SER A 114 -34.55 -4.32 -21.07
C SER A 114 -35.31 -3.25 -21.81
N ASP A 115 -34.86 -2.81 -22.96
CA ASP A 115 -35.53 -1.71 -23.57
C ASP A 115 -35.41 -1.69 -25.03
N PRO A 116 -36.42 -2.01 -25.67
CA PRO A 116 -36.42 -1.90 -27.10
C PRO A 116 -36.19 -0.49 -27.50
N ARG A 117 -36.48 0.43 -26.67
CA ARG A 117 -36.24 1.69 -27.03
C ARG A 117 -35.18 2.17 -26.39
N ALA A 118 -34.60 1.35 -25.72
CA ALA A 118 -33.61 1.74 -24.99
C ALA A 118 -32.94 2.72 -25.61
N GLY A 119 -32.67 2.49 -26.40
CA GLY A 119 -32.07 3.41 -26.87
C GLY A 119 -32.89 4.39 -27.24
N GLY A 120 -33.85 4.11 -27.39
CA GLY A 120 -34.65 4.92 -27.94
C GLY A 120 -34.91 6.05 -27.32
N ASP A 121 -34.79 6.60 -27.18
CA ASP A 121 -35.09 7.55 -26.67
C ASP A 121 -35.67 8.28 -27.05
N PRO A 122 -36.07 8.78 -26.87
CA PRO A 122 -36.77 9.44 -27.00
C PRO A 122 -36.77 10.57 -27.48
N ALA A 123 -36.80 10.88 -27.84
CA ALA A 123 -36.81 11.88 -28.29
C ALA A 123 -37.22 12.68 -28.07
N PRO A 124 -37.28 13.33 -28.27
CA PRO A 124 -37.57 14.40 -28.07
C PRO A 124 -38.34 14.77 -28.31
#